data_829e5ea99779fa5f5bf9a20d37a5a7f9
#
_entry.id   829e5ea99779fa5f5bf9a20d37a5a7f9
#
_cell.length_a   1.000
_cell.length_b   1.000
_cell.length_c   1.000
_cell.angle_alpha   90.00
_cell.angle_beta   90.00
_cell.angle_gamma   90.00
#
_symmetry.space_group_name_H-M   'P 1'
#
loop_
_entity.id
_entity.type
_entity.pdbx_description
1 polymer ?
#
loop_
_entity_poly.entity_id
_entity_poly.type
_entity_poly.pdbx_seq_one_letter_code
_entity_poly.pdbx_strand_id
1 'polypeptide(L)'
;MSARGFWTRIAAGTAVAVSLTLALEPPRPGRHVSLPLALAAGLISGAALFVAASRRRPSFLRRRTRKSVVVGRQLFLGLCAANEELLWRRLLLGELLVTGPVVALALSSAGFAIAHRQARVLHAVTGSTFGAVYLATGFVGASIAAHWAYNTLVAGLFERGPP
;
A
#
# COMPACT_ATOMS: atom_id res chain seq x y z
N MET A 1 -8.06 -22.91 -4.95
CA MET A 1 -8.34 -21.83 -5.95
C MET A 1 -7.31 -21.94 -7.05
N SER A 2 -7.72 -21.99 -8.33
CA SER A 2 -6.76 -22.08 -9.45
C SER A 2 -5.97 -20.76 -9.60
N ALA A 3 -4.73 -20.85 -10.11
CA ALA A 3 -3.91 -19.65 -10.37
C ALA A 3 -4.62 -18.66 -11.31
N ARG A 4 -5.35 -19.16 -12.32
CA ARG A 4 -6.17 -18.32 -13.22
C ARG A 4 -7.24 -17.52 -12.46
N GLY A 5 -8.04 -18.16 -11.60
CA GLY A 5 -9.10 -17.48 -10.85
C GLY A 5 -8.56 -16.43 -9.89
N PHE A 6 -7.37 -16.63 -9.38
CA PHE A 6 -6.67 -15.68 -8.54
C PHE A 6 -6.26 -14.40 -9.31
N TRP A 7 -5.56 -14.54 -10.44
CA TRP A 7 -5.15 -13.41 -11.28
C TRP A 7 -6.34 -12.65 -11.88
N THR A 8 -7.41 -13.37 -12.25
CA THR A 8 -8.65 -12.74 -12.73
C THR A 8 -9.27 -11.81 -11.68
N ARG A 9 -9.30 -12.22 -10.41
CA ARG A 9 -9.83 -11.38 -9.33
C ARG A 9 -8.99 -10.12 -9.10
N ILE A 10 -7.66 -10.25 -9.14
CA ILE A 10 -6.77 -9.09 -9.01
C ILE A 10 -6.96 -8.13 -10.18
N ALA A 11 -6.98 -8.62 -11.41
CA ALA A 11 -7.19 -7.80 -12.59
C ALA A 11 -8.55 -7.11 -12.56
N ALA A 12 -9.62 -7.82 -12.17
CA ALA A 12 -10.95 -7.24 -12.01
C ALA A 12 -10.97 -6.16 -10.91
N GLY A 13 -10.34 -6.42 -9.76
CA GLY A 13 -10.21 -5.43 -8.68
C GLY A 13 -9.46 -4.18 -9.13
N THR A 14 -8.37 -4.35 -9.89
CA THR A 14 -7.61 -3.23 -10.48
C THR A 14 -8.48 -2.43 -11.45
N ALA A 15 -9.18 -3.11 -12.35
CA ALA A 15 -10.05 -2.45 -13.32
C ALA A 15 -11.16 -1.63 -12.63
N VAL A 16 -11.80 -2.20 -11.61
CA VAL A 16 -12.82 -1.50 -10.80
C VAL A 16 -12.22 -0.29 -10.09
N ALA A 17 -11.09 -0.45 -9.40
CA ALA A 17 -10.46 0.64 -8.67
C ALA A 17 -10.05 1.80 -9.58
N VAL A 18 -9.48 1.50 -10.75
CA VAL A 18 -9.11 2.51 -11.76
C VAL A 18 -10.36 3.18 -12.31
N SER A 19 -11.37 2.39 -12.72
CA SER A 19 -12.62 2.93 -13.28
C SER A 19 -13.33 3.86 -12.30
N LEU A 20 -13.47 3.47 -11.03
CA LEU A 20 -14.07 4.33 -10.00
C LEU A 20 -13.25 5.60 -9.80
N THR A 21 -11.93 5.49 -9.75
CA THR A 21 -11.04 6.65 -9.57
C THR A 21 -11.15 7.65 -10.73
N LEU A 22 -11.32 7.15 -11.96
CA LEU A 22 -11.50 7.99 -13.15
C LEU A 22 -12.91 8.58 -13.24
N ALA A 23 -13.94 7.79 -12.90
CA ALA A 23 -15.33 8.22 -13.02
C ALA A 23 -15.73 9.25 -11.95
N LEU A 24 -15.25 9.10 -10.71
CA LEU A 24 -15.61 9.96 -9.58
C LEU A 24 -14.69 11.18 -9.43
N GLU A 25 -13.49 11.14 -10.01
CA GLU A 25 -12.50 12.22 -9.95
C GLU A 25 -12.33 12.85 -8.54
N PRO A 26 -12.13 12.03 -7.48
CA PRO A 26 -12.14 12.54 -6.11
C PRO A 26 -11.09 13.65 -5.92
N PRO A 27 -11.29 14.58 -4.98
CA PRO A 27 -10.32 15.61 -4.65
C PRO A 27 -8.91 15.06 -4.41
N ARG A 28 -7.90 15.86 -4.69
CA ARG A 28 -6.48 15.48 -4.52
C ARG A 28 -5.83 16.43 -3.52
N PRO A 29 -4.94 15.90 -2.65
CA PRO A 29 -4.05 16.77 -1.91
C PRO A 29 -3.18 17.59 -2.87
N GLY A 30 -2.75 18.77 -2.43
CA GLY A 30 -1.77 19.56 -3.18
C GLY A 30 -0.49 18.78 -3.42
N ARG A 31 0.15 19.01 -4.57
CA ARG A 31 1.47 18.43 -4.87
C ARG A 31 2.55 19.34 -4.31
N HIS A 32 3.33 18.86 -3.36
CA HIS A 32 4.37 19.66 -2.67
C HIS A 32 5.78 19.26 -3.05
N VAL A 33 5.94 18.12 -3.75
CA VAL A 33 7.26 17.56 -4.12
C VAL A 33 7.24 16.99 -5.54
N SER A 34 8.42 16.77 -6.12
CA SER A 34 8.53 16.08 -7.42
C SER A 34 8.19 14.59 -7.30
N LEU A 35 7.76 13.98 -8.39
CA LEU A 35 7.42 12.55 -8.41
C LEU A 35 8.56 11.62 -7.94
N PRO A 36 9.82 11.80 -8.38
CA PRO A 36 10.92 10.95 -7.89
C PRO A 36 11.11 11.05 -6.38
N LEU A 37 11.03 12.26 -5.83
CA LEU A 37 11.15 12.48 -4.39
C LEU A 37 9.97 11.87 -3.63
N ALA A 38 8.76 11.98 -4.15
CA ALA A 38 7.56 11.35 -3.59
C ALA A 38 7.70 9.83 -3.53
N LEU A 39 8.16 9.19 -4.62
CA LEU A 39 8.38 7.75 -4.65
C LEU A 39 9.47 7.30 -3.68
N ALA A 40 10.58 8.05 -3.60
CA ALA A 40 11.65 7.78 -2.63
C ALA A 40 11.12 7.89 -1.18
N ALA A 41 10.37 8.95 -0.86
CA ALA A 41 9.73 9.12 0.44
C ALA A 41 8.77 7.96 0.76
N GLY A 42 8.02 7.49 -0.22
CA GLY A 42 7.16 6.31 -0.07
C GLY A 42 7.97 5.06 0.30
N LEU A 43 8.98 4.72 -0.48
CA LEU A 43 9.83 3.54 -0.23
C LEU A 43 10.48 3.59 1.16
N ILE A 44 11.02 4.75 1.54
CA ILE A 44 11.64 4.96 2.86
C ILE A 44 10.60 4.80 3.97
N SER A 45 9.40 5.37 3.83
CA SER A 45 8.33 5.27 4.81
C SER A 45 7.87 3.82 5.01
N GLY A 46 7.71 3.05 3.92
CA GLY A 46 7.35 1.64 4.00
C GLY A 46 8.42 0.79 4.68
N ALA A 47 9.69 1.05 4.39
CA ALA A 47 10.82 0.37 5.04
C ALA A 47 10.93 0.74 6.53
N ALA A 48 10.78 2.03 6.87
CA ALA A 48 10.80 2.50 8.25
C ALA A 48 9.65 1.89 9.07
N LEU A 49 8.45 1.86 8.49
CA LEU A 49 7.29 1.23 9.11
C LEU A 49 7.53 -0.27 9.38
N PHE A 50 8.15 -0.99 8.42
CA PHE A 50 8.51 -2.39 8.62
C PHE A 50 9.45 -2.56 9.81
N VAL A 51 10.50 -1.74 9.91
CA VAL A 51 11.46 -1.79 11.02
C VAL A 51 10.76 -1.53 12.35
N ALA A 52 9.91 -0.51 12.41
CA ALA A 52 9.15 -0.16 13.61
C ALA A 52 8.17 -1.25 14.03
N ALA A 53 7.41 -1.82 13.09
CA ALA A 53 6.39 -2.83 13.38
C ALA A 53 6.99 -4.20 13.68
N SER A 54 8.05 -4.62 12.99
CA SER A 54 8.65 -5.94 13.15
C SER A 54 9.75 -5.99 14.21
N ARG A 55 10.29 -4.83 14.62
CA ARG A 55 11.50 -4.69 15.45
C ARG A 55 12.71 -5.45 14.86
N ARG A 56 12.68 -5.75 13.57
CA ARG A 56 13.72 -6.51 12.86
C ARG A 56 14.37 -5.64 11.79
N ARG A 57 15.66 -5.80 11.59
CA ARG A 57 16.36 -5.16 10.48
C ARG A 57 16.00 -5.87 9.17
N PRO A 58 15.79 -5.14 8.07
CA PRO A 58 15.66 -5.74 6.76
C PRO A 58 16.93 -6.56 6.49
N SER A 59 16.79 -7.86 6.27
CA SER A 59 17.93 -8.65 5.84
C SER A 59 17.66 -9.11 4.42
N PHE A 60 18.51 -8.71 3.53
CA PHE A 60 18.49 -9.07 2.11
C PHE A 60 19.20 -10.39 1.84
N LEU A 61 19.22 -11.32 2.82
CA LEU A 61 19.81 -12.64 2.65
C LEU A 61 19.11 -13.38 1.50
N ARG A 62 19.85 -13.50 0.41
CA ARG A 62 19.44 -13.98 -0.88
C ARG A 62 19.27 -15.51 -0.83
N ARG A 63 18.05 -15.98 -0.60
CA ARG A 63 17.70 -17.36 -0.90
C ARG A 63 17.74 -17.54 -2.43
N ARG A 64 18.30 -18.66 -2.91
CA ARG A 64 18.43 -18.98 -4.33
C ARG A 64 17.05 -19.36 -4.93
N THR A 65 16.15 -18.36 -5.01
CA THR A 65 14.80 -18.52 -5.56
C THR A 65 14.84 -18.26 -7.06
N ARG A 66 14.08 -19.03 -7.86
CA ARG A 66 13.98 -18.80 -9.31
C ARG A 66 13.51 -17.37 -9.58
N LYS A 67 14.20 -16.67 -10.51
CA LYS A 67 13.90 -15.28 -10.86
C LYS A 67 12.41 -15.06 -11.22
N SER A 68 11.80 -16.00 -11.95
CA SER A 68 10.38 -15.93 -12.33
C SER A 68 9.43 -15.93 -11.12
N VAL A 69 9.75 -16.69 -10.07
CA VAL A 69 8.96 -16.70 -8.83
C VAL A 69 9.06 -15.36 -8.09
N VAL A 70 10.27 -14.79 -8.06
CA VAL A 70 10.48 -13.47 -7.45
C VAL A 70 9.71 -12.39 -8.19
N VAL A 71 9.82 -12.37 -9.53
CA VAL A 71 9.09 -11.38 -10.36
C VAL A 71 7.59 -11.53 -10.20
N GLY A 72 7.05 -12.75 -10.30
CA GLY A 72 5.61 -12.98 -10.12
C GLY A 72 5.10 -12.52 -8.75
N ARG A 73 5.87 -12.75 -7.68
CA ARG A 73 5.54 -12.26 -6.34
C ARG A 73 5.56 -10.75 -6.26
N GLN A 74 6.57 -10.09 -6.81
CA GLN A 74 6.67 -8.62 -6.76
C GLN A 74 5.54 -7.96 -7.54
N LEU A 75 5.19 -8.49 -8.70
CA LEU A 75 4.02 -8.03 -9.45
C LEU A 75 2.73 -8.19 -8.65
N PHE A 76 2.55 -9.33 -8.00
CA PHE A 76 1.40 -9.58 -7.14
C PHE A 76 1.30 -8.56 -5.99
N LEU A 77 2.38 -8.40 -5.22
CA LEU A 77 2.40 -7.47 -4.09
C LEU A 77 2.19 -6.02 -4.55
N GLY A 78 2.76 -5.65 -5.70
CA GLY A 78 2.57 -4.32 -6.29
C GLY A 78 1.13 -4.06 -6.73
N LEU A 79 0.48 -5.03 -7.37
CA LEU A 79 -0.93 -4.91 -7.79
C LEU A 79 -1.88 -4.88 -6.58
N CYS A 80 -1.64 -5.69 -5.56
CA CYS A 80 -2.42 -5.61 -4.32
C CYS A 80 -2.29 -4.24 -3.67
N ALA A 81 -1.06 -3.73 -3.51
CA ALA A 81 -0.83 -2.40 -2.96
C ALA A 81 -1.50 -1.31 -3.81
N ALA A 82 -1.39 -1.39 -5.14
CA ALA A 82 -2.02 -0.42 -6.04
C ALA A 82 -3.55 -0.41 -5.88
N ASN A 83 -4.19 -1.58 -5.87
CA ASN A 83 -5.64 -1.69 -5.69
C ASN A 83 -6.10 -1.10 -4.36
N GLU A 84 -5.42 -1.45 -3.29
CA GLU A 84 -5.78 -0.96 -1.96
C GLU A 84 -5.55 0.56 -1.85
N GLU A 85 -4.44 1.08 -2.34
CA GLU A 85 -4.17 2.53 -2.26
C GLU A 85 -5.07 3.35 -3.18
N LEU A 86 -5.46 2.83 -4.35
CA LEU A 86 -6.46 3.49 -5.19
C LEU A 86 -7.82 3.58 -4.48
N LEU A 87 -8.27 2.51 -3.82
CA LEU A 87 -9.55 2.52 -3.11
C LEU A 87 -9.50 3.36 -1.82
N TRP A 88 -8.47 3.15 -0.99
CA TRP A 88 -8.42 3.76 0.34
C TRP A 88 -7.88 5.17 0.34
N ARG A 89 -6.90 5.51 -0.53
CA ARG A 89 -6.27 6.82 -0.54
C ARG A 89 -6.80 7.69 -1.66
N ARG A 90 -6.80 7.16 -2.88
CA ARG A 90 -7.22 7.99 -4.00
C ARG A 90 -8.73 8.22 -4.00
N LEU A 91 -9.54 7.20 -3.71
CA LEU A 91 -10.99 7.29 -3.69
C LEU A 91 -11.50 7.75 -2.31
N LEU A 92 -11.47 6.89 -1.28
CA LEU A 92 -12.13 7.18 0.00
C LEU A 92 -11.52 8.37 0.73
N LEU A 93 -10.18 8.41 0.92
CA LEU A 93 -9.55 9.56 1.57
C LEU A 93 -9.74 10.82 0.73
N GLY A 94 -9.66 10.73 -0.60
CA GLY A 94 -9.92 11.84 -1.50
C GLY A 94 -11.32 12.43 -1.32
N GLU A 95 -12.37 11.61 -1.31
CA GLU A 95 -13.75 12.05 -1.06
C GLU A 95 -13.93 12.67 0.33
N LEU A 96 -13.25 12.12 1.32
CA LEU A 96 -13.33 12.62 2.69
C LEU A 96 -12.53 13.91 2.93
N LEU A 97 -11.71 14.39 1.98
CA LEU A 97 -10.93 15.64 2.16
C LEU A 97 -11.81 16.87 2.45
N VAL A 98 -13.07 16.84 2.07
CA VAL A 98 -14.04 17.90 2.41
C VAL A 98 -14.22 18.07 3.91
N THR A 99 -13.94 17.04 4.70
CA THR A 99 -14.00 17.08 6.19
C THR A 99 -12.70 17.56 6.83
N GLY A 100 -11.70 17.87 6.02
CA GLY A 100 -10.35 18.21 6.44
C GLY A 100 -9.39 17.00 6.47
N PRO A 101 -8.08 17.24 6.27
CA PRO A 101 -7.12 16.17 6.04
C PRO A 101 -6.94 15.22 7.23
N VAL A 102 -7.04 15.71 8.46
CA VAL A 102 -6.88 14.90 9.68
C VAL A 102 -8.06 13.93 9.84
N VAL A 103 -9.29 14.43 9.67
CA VAL A 103 -10.50 13.60 9.76
C VAL A 103 -10.56 12.59 8.63
N ALA A 104 -10.26 13.03 7.41
CA ALA A 104 -10.17 12.14 6.23
C ALA A 104 -9.17 11.00 6.44
N LEU A 105 -7.98 11.31 6.97
CA LEU A 105 -6.96 10.33 7.30
C LEU A 105 -7.44 9.34 8.35
N ALA A 106 -8.03 9.83 9.44
CA ALA A 106 -8.53 9.00 10.53
C ALA A 106 -9.62 8.02 10.05
N LEU A 107 -10.61 8.54 9.32
CA LEU A 107 -11.74 7.73 8.82
C LEU A 107 -11.28 6.70 7.76
N SER A 108 -10.43 7.10 6.81
CA SER A 108 -9.88 6.20 5.82
C SER A 108 -9.04 5.10 6.45
N SER A 109 -8.22 5.42 7.47
CA SER A 109 -7.38 4.45 8.17
C SER A 109 -8.20 3.51 9.05
N ALA A 110 -9.25 4.00 9.69
CA ALA A 110 -10.19 3.17 10.44
C ALA A 110 -10.94 2.20 9.53
N GLY A 111 -11.44 2.67 8.39
CA GLY A 111 -12.08 1.82 7.38
C GLY A 111 -11.14 0.74 6.87
N PHE A 112 -9.89 1.10 6.55
CA PHE A 112 -8.85 0.15 6.16
C PHE A 112 -8.63 -0.94 7.23
N ALA A 113 -8.53 -0.54 8.50
CA ALA A 113 -8.35 -1.48 9.61
C ALA A 113 -9.57 -2.39 9.83
N ILE A 114 -10.77 -1.86 9.67
CA ILE A 114 -12.02 -2.63 9.81
C ILE A 114 -12.16 -3.68 8.69
N ALA A 115 -11.77 -3.33 7.47
CA ALA A 115 -11.78 -4.24 6.33
C ALA A 115 -10.83 -5.44 6.51
N HIS A 116 -9.81 -5.30 7.36
CA HIS A 116 -8.86 -6.35 7.69
C HIS A 116 -9.26 -7.08 8.97
N ARG A 117 -9.67 -8.35 8.87
CA ARG A 117 -10.17 -9.13 10.02
C ARG A 117 -9.10 -9.37 11.10
N GLN A 118 -7.84 -9.46 10.71
CA GLN A 118 -6.71 -9.73 11.61
C GLN A 118 -5.84 -8.50 11.77
N ALA A 119 -5.16 -8.38 12.91
CA ALA A 119 -4.18 -7.34 13.20
C ALA A 119 -4.70 -5.90 12.95
N ARG A 120 -5.94 -5.59 13.33
CA ARG A 120 -6.60 -4.28 13.07
C ARG A 120 -5.77 -3.08 13.51
N VAL A 121 -5.12 -3.16 14.67
CA VAL A 121 -4.25 -2.07 15.16
C VAL A 121 -3.09 -1.85 14.19
N LEU A 122 -2.44 -2.92 13.72
CA LEU A 122 -1.37 -2.81 12.75
C LEU A 122 -1.89 -2.20 11.44
N HIS A 123 -3.06 -2.61 10.96
CA HIS A 123 -3.66 -2.03 9.76
C HIS A 123 -4.10 -0.57 9.95
N ALA A 124 -4.51 -0.15 11.15
CA ALA A 124 -4.74 1.27 11.44
C ALA A 124 -3.44 2.07 11.33
N VAL A 125 -2.35 1.57 11.90
CA VAL A 125 -1.02 2.21 11.83
C VAL A 125 -0.50 2.25 10.39
N THR A 126 -0.51 1.12 9.66
CA THR A 126 -0.08 1.07 8.25
C THR A 126 -0.96 1.96 7.39
N GLY A 127 -2.27 1.93 7.62
CA GLY A 127 -3.24 2.79 6.97
C GLY A 127 -2.96 4.27 7.17
N SER A 128 -2.72 4.68 8.40
CA SER A 128 -2.37 6.08 8.71
C SER A 128 -1.05 6.50 8.07
N THR A 129 -0.05 5.62 8.09
CA THR A 129 1.26 5.91 7.49
C THR A 129 1.14 6.12 5.97
N PHE A 130 0.47 5.21 5.25
CA PHE A 130 0.32 5.32 3.81
C PHE A 130 -0.54 6.52 3.42
N GLY A 131 -1.61 6.79 4.20
CA GLY A 131 -2.44 7.97 4.01
C GLY A 131 -1.69 9.28 4.26
N ALA A 132 -0.84 9.34 5.28
CA ALA A 132 0.01 10.49 5.57
C ALA A 132 1.01 10.74 4.43
N VAL A 133 1.62 9.68 3.87
CA VAL A 133 2.50 9.79 2.68
C VAL A 133 1.75 10.38 1.50
N TYR A 134 0.51 9.93 1.26
CA TYR A 134 -0.34 10.48 0.19
C TYR A 134 -0.65 11.97 0.43
N LEU A 135 -1.08 12.34 1.64
CA LEU A 135 -1.39 13.73 1.98
C LEU A 135 -0.16 14.64 1.85
N ALA A 136 1.00 14.18 2.33
CA ALA A 136 2.23 14.97 2.30
C ALA A 136 2.81 15.15 0.91
N THR A 137 2.62 14.18 0.01
CA THR A 137 3.24 14.22 -1.33
C THR A 137 2.27 14.64 -2.44
N GLY A 138 0.97 14.42 -2.24
CA GLY A 138 -0.06 14.58 -3.27
C GLY A 138 -0.05 13.49 -4.36
N PHE A 139 0.79 12.44 -4.20
CA PHE A 139 0.91 11.36 -5.17
C PHE A 139 0.49 10.02 -4.59
N VAL A 140 -0.58 9.41 -5.10
CA VAL A 140 -0.98 8.06 -4.72
C VAL A 140 0.11 7.02 -5.03
N GLY A 141 0.95 7.26 -6.04
CA GLY A 141 2.11 6.43 -6.34
C GLY A 141 3.12 6.33 -5.19
N ALA A 142 3.27 7.38 -4.38
CA ALA A 142 4.11 7.36 -3.20
C ALA A 142 3.53 6.43 -2.11
N SER A 143 2.23 6.49 -1.89
CA SER A 143 1.53 5.57 -0.99
C SER A 143 1.62 4.12 -1.47
N ILE A 144 1.44 3.88 -2.78
CA ILE A 144 1.63 2.55 -3.39
C ILE A 144 3.06 2.05 -3.17
N ALA A 145 4.06 2.89 -3.36
CA ALA A 145 5.47 2.54 -3.14
C ALA A 145 5.74 2.19 -1.67
N ALA A 146 5.17 2.95 -0.72
CA ALA A 146 5.28 2.67 0.71
C ALA A 146 4.66 1.31 1.07
N HIS A 147 3.45 1.06 0.60
CA HIS A 147 2.72 -0.18 0.85
C HIS A 147 3.43 -1.39 0.22
N TRP A 148 3.85 -1.27 -1.03
CA TRP A 148 4.60 -2.32 -1.72
C TRP A 148 5.93 -2.64 -1.02
N ALA A 149 6.71 -1.63 -0.62
CA ALA A 149 7.95 -1.81 0.13
C ALA A 149 7.71 -2.55 1.45
N TYR A 150 6.71 -2.12 2.23
CA TYR A 150 6.31 -2.77 3.47
C TYR A 150 5.94 -4.24 3.24
N ASN A 151 5.04 -4.53 2.30
CA ASN A 151 4.60 -5.90 2.00
C ASN A 151 5.73 -6.79 1.49
N THR A 152 6.65 -6.25 0.70
CA THR A 152 7.84 -6.97 0.22
C THR A 152 8.73 -7.41 1.37
N LEU A 153 8.97 -6.53 2.34
CA LEU A 153 9.79 -6.81 3.51
C LEU A 153 9.09 -7.80 4.45
N VAL A 154 7.78 -7.66 4.66
CA VAL A 154 6.97 -8.61 5.43
C VAL A 154 6.99 -10.00 4.79
N ALA A 155 6.76 -10.11 3.48
CA ALA A 155 6.82 -11.37 2.77
C ALA A 155 8.20 -12.05 2.89
N GLY A 156 9.28 -11.27 2.89
CA GLY A 156 10.64 -11.77 3.11
C GLY A 156 10.87 -12.36 4.52
N LEU A 157 10.08 -11.98 5.53
CA LEU A 157 10.18 -12.60 6.87
C LEU A 157 9.61 -14.03 6.88
N PHE A 158 8.48 -14.24 6.21
CA PHE A 158 7.81 -15.56 6.19
C PHE A 158 8.60 -16.62 5.42
N GLU A 159 9.49 -16.20 4.50
CA GLU A 159 10.32 -17.14 3.75
C GLU A 159 11.46 -17.75 4.57
N ARG A 160 11.74 -17.24 5.76
CA ARG A 160 12.87 -17.71 6.57
C ARG A 160 12.56 -18.91 7.44
N GLY A 161 11.28 -19.28 7.58
CA GLY A 161 10.85 -20.26 8.55
C GLY A 161 11.03 -19.76 10.00
N PRO A 162 10.53 -20.49 10.98
CA PRO A 162 10.86 -20.23 12.39
C PRO A 162 12.36 -20.39 12.61
N PRO A 163 12.95 -19.64 13.53
CA PRO A 163 14.35 -19.80 13.94
C PRO A 163 14.62 -21.19 14.47
#